data_c3ed36b9011935b8ba613f76e7139023
#
_entry.id   c3ed36b9011935b8ba613f76e7139023
#
_cell.length_a   1.000
_cell.length_b   1.000
_cell.length_c   1.000
_cell.angle_alpha   90.00
_cell.angle_beta   90.00
_cell.angle_gamma   90.00
#
_symmetry.space_group_name_H-M   'P 1'
#
loop_
_entity.id
_entity.type
_entity.pdbx_description
1 polymer ?
#
loop_
_entity_poly.entity_id
_entity_poly.type
_entity_poly.pdbx_seq_one_letter_code
_entity_poly.pdbx_strand_id
1 'polypeptide(L)'
;MIHFLEQYFVELVTVTSIIYLTLAIILLLYKTPDTAVYKTFRRSKRLMAGGMGLISLNIWIWIASFTGSWTEYNNWVPCFDIILFYLMSICFSFSLSSLLDPHYISRKRCRAIAVKFTLTAFFALIAMTDALKAYQLPLLLIALAGLLEMLIGHIYYFNKCYLRSNALFENYFSNEKSHFIRWLKVSHWLFYGMLILGVISIRSGALINWLLQFYVVGMNLYILVNIINYADEYETLMKANVDKEEEEKMGEASPKKAFIETLRPRVAEWTLEKSYLKEQFTIDDLATKLYTNKTYLSTFIKEEFGMNFSSWIASLRLEEAKKMMRAHPDAKLKDIAYNVGFSSLPYFSSVFAKSEGVTPSAWMKEISRNKEE
;
A
#
# COMPACT_ATOMS: atom_id res chain seq x y z
N MET A 1 14.39 28.91 -23.20
CA MET A 1 13.84 27.76 -22.43
C MET A 1 12.46 28.10 -21.83
N ILE A 2 12.33 29.17 -21.00
CA ILE A 2 11.03 29.51 -20.37
C ILE A 2 9.95 29.79 -21.42
N HIS A 3 10.23 30.63 -22.44
CA HIS A 3 9.29 30.91 -23.52
C HIS A 3 8.85 29.64 -24.28
N PHE A 4 9.75 28.66 -24.50
CA PHE A 4 9.39 27.39 -25.10
C PHE A 4 8.41 26.61 -24.20
N LEU A 5 8.66 26.53 -22.88
CA LEU A 5 7.79 25.84 -21.93
C LEU A 5 6.39 26.49 -21.87
N GLU A 6 6.30 27.78 -21.94
CA GLU A 6 5.03 28.51 -21.98
C GLU A 6 4.27 28.26 -23.28
N GLN A 7 4.97 28.31 -24.41
CA GLN A 7 4.39 28.14 -25.75
C GLN A 7 3.76 26.76 -25.93
N TYR A 8 4.41 25.68 -25.44
CA TYR A 8 3.95 24.30 -25.64
C TYR A 8 3.25 23.69 -24.42
N PHE A 9 2.84 24.51 -23.45
CA PHE A 9 2.23 24.00 -22.24
C PHE A 9 0.84 23.40 -22.47
N VAL A 10 0.01 24.04 -23.27
CA VAL A 10 -1.35 23.54 -23.57
C VAL A 10 -1.31 22.21 -24.30
N GLU A 11 -0.36 22.04 -25.23
CA GLU A 11 -0.12 20.78 -25.92
C GLU A 11 0.33 19.68 -24.94
N LEU A 12 1.27 20.00 -24.03
CA LEU A 12 1.71 19.06 -23.01
C LEU A 12 0.55 18.57 -22.14
N VAL A 13 -0.23 19.49 -21.57
CA VAL A 13 -1.34 19.11 -20.67
C VAL A 13 -2.45 18.36 -21.42
N THR A 14 -2.66 18.68 -22.71
CA THR A 14 -3.58 17.93 -23.57
C THR A 14 -3.11 16.49 -23.75
N VAL A 15 -1.84 16.29 -24.11
CA VAL A 15 -1.25 14.95 -24.28
C VAL A 15 -1.29 14.18 -22.97
N THR A 16 -0.89 14.79 -21.85
CA THR A 16 -0.89 14.10 -20.55
C THR A 16 -2.30 13.76 -20.10
N SER A 17 -3.31 14.59 -20.37
CA SER A 17 -4.73 14.29 -20.11
C SER A 17 -5.20 13.05 -20.88
N ILE A 18 -4.83 12.91 -22.15
CA ILE A 18 -5.14 11.73 -22.97
C ILE A 18 -4.43 10.50 -22.37
N ILE A 19 -3.18 10.64 -21.94
CA ILE A 19 -2.46 9.54 -21.26
C ILE A 19 -3.22 9.08 -20.01
N TYR A 20 -3.66 9.99 -19.13
CA TYR A 20 -4.41 9.61 -17.91
C TYR A 20 -5.70 8.87 -18.24
N LEU A 21 -6.44 9.35 -19.25
CA LEU A 21 -7.67 8.68 -19.69
C LEU A 21 -7.36 7.29 -20.27
N THR A 22 -6.30 7.16 -21.05
CA THR A 22 -5.84 5.88 -21.61
C THR A 22 -5.48 4.90 -20.50
N LEU A 23 -4.71 5.32 -19.48
CA LEU A 23 -4.35 4.48 -18.33
C LEU A 23 -5.60 4.05 -17.53
N ALA A 24 -6.57 4.95 -17.36
CA ALA A 24 -7.87 4.64 -16.74
C ALA A 24 -8.61 3.55 -17.52
N ILE A 25 -8.68 3.67 -18.86
CA ILE A 25 -9.32 2.68 -19.74
C ILE A 25 -8.59 1.34 -19.67
N ILE A 26 -7.26 1.31 -19.75
CA ILE A 26 -6.46 0.08 -19.62
C ILE A 26 -6.79 -0.60 -18.30
N LEU A 27 -6.83 0.15 -17.20
CA LEU A 27 -7.15 -0.39 -15.88
C LEU A 27 -8.58 -0.93 -15.81
N LEU A 28 -9.56 -0.30 -16.46
CA LEU A 28 -10.94 -0.80 -16.52
C LEU A 28 -11.05 -2.09 -17.34
N LEU A 29 -10.34 -2.17 -18.46
CA LEU A 29 -10.36 -3.32 -19.36
C LEU A 29 -9.54 -4.51 -18.83
N TYR A 30 -8.59 -4.29 -17.92
CA TYR A 30 -7.81 -5.37 -17.32
C TYR A 30 -8.72 -6.40 -16.66
N LYS A 31 -8.65 -7.63 -17.13
CA LYS A 31 -9.50 -8.75 -16.66
C LYS A 31 -8.91 -9.34 -15.37
N THR A 32 -9.77 -9.60 -14.42
CA THR A 32 -9.44 -10.29 -13.16
C THR A 32 -10.37 -11.48 -12.98
N PRO A 33 -9.98 -12.53 -12.25
CA PRO A 33 -10.85 -13.69 -12.00
C PRO A 33 -12.22 -13.28 -11.45
N ASP A 34 -13.27 -13.98 -11.88
CA ASP A 34 -14.64 -13.68 -11.41
C ASP A 34 -15.00 -14.51 -10.18
N THR A 35 -14.16 -14.43 -9.15
CA THR A 35 -14.41 -15.06 -7.86
C THR A 35 -14.85 -14.02 -6.82
N ALA A 36 -15.44 -14.49 -5.72
CA ALA A 36 -15.90 -13.64 -4.62
C ALA A 36 -14.74 -12.85 -3.99
N VAL A 37 -13.55 -13.46 -3.90
CA VAL A 37 -12.33 -12.84 -3.35
C VAL A 37 -11.95 -11.57 -4.14
N TYR A 38 -12.04 -11.63 -5.48
CA TYR A 38 -11.70 -10.48 -6.34
C TYR A 38 -12.77 -9.38 -6.41
N LYS A 39 -13.93 -9.53 -5.74
CA LYS A 39 -14.99 -8.51 -5.75
C LYS A 39 -14.47 -7.15 -5.25
N THR A 40 -13.74 -7.14 -4.16
CA THR A 40 -13.14 -5.92 -3.59
C THR A 40 -12.04 -5.37 -4.50
N PHE A 41 -11.19 -6.22 -5.07
CA PHE A 41 -10.18 -5.82 -6.03
C PHE A 41 -10.79 -5.14 -7.27
N ARG A 42 -11.84 -5.73 -7.85
CA ARG A 42 -12.55 -5.13 -9.00
C ARG A 42 -13.15 -3.77 -8.66
N ARG A 43 -13.68 -3.60 -7.45
CA ARG A 43 -14.21 -2.31 -6.98
C ARG A 43 -13.08 -1.29 -6.79
N SER A 44 -11.98 -1.67 -6.16
CA SER A 44 -10.78 -0.84 -5.97
C SER A 44 -10.23 -0.36 -7.32
N LYS A 45 -10.06 -1.28 -8.28
CA LYS A 45 -9.61 -1.00 -9.64
C LYS A 45 -10.48 0.05 -10.35
N ARG A 46 -11.82 -0.07 -10.26
CA ARG A 46 -12.75 0.91 -10.84
C ARG A 46 -12.66 2.27 -10.19
N LEU A 47 -12.49 2.33 -8.87
CA LEU A 47 -12.26 3.58 -8.15
C LEU A 47 -10.96 4.24 -8.57
N MET A 48 -9.87 3.48 -8.70
CA MET A 48 -8.59 3.99 -9.17
C MET A 48 -8.70 4.57 -10.59
N ALA A 49 -9.34 3.84 -11.50
CA ALA A 49 -9.59 4.33 -12.87
C ALA A 49 -10.45 5.60 -12.86
N GLY A 50 -11.46 5.68 -12.00
CA GLY A 50 -12.26 6.89 -11.80
C GLY A 50 -11.42 8.07 -11.33
N GLY A 51 -10.50 7.85 -10.39
CA GLY A 51 -9.55 8.88 -9.93
C GLY A 51 -8.64 9.40 -11.06
N MET A 52 -8.09 8.50 -11.90
CA MET A 52 -7.30 8.87 -13.08
C MET A 52 -8.13 9.67 -14.10
N GLY A 53 -9.39 9.27 -14.34
CA GLY A 53 -10.32 10.00 -15.20
C GLY A 53 -10.66 11.40 -14.67
N LEU A 54 -10.78 11.56 -13.35
CA LEU A 54 -10.99 12.88 -12.73
C LEU A 54 -9.78 13.80 -12.87
N ILE A 55 -8.54 13.28 -12.87
CA ILE A 55 -7.33 14.06 -13.19
C ILE A 55 -7.44 14.60 -14.62
N SER A 56 -7.80 13.74 -15.59
CA SER A 56 -8.00 14.15 -16.98
C SER A 56 -9.08 15.23 -17.10
N LEU A 57 -10.22 15.04 -16.44
CA LEU A 57 -11.32 16.01 -16.43
C LEU A 57 -10.90 17.38 -15.86
N ASN A 58 -10.16 17.38 -14.76
CA ASN A 58 -9.64 18.61 -14.15
C ASN A 58 -8.76 19.38 -15.13
N ILE A 59 -7.91 18.71 -15.89
CA ILE A 59 -7.07 19.34 -16.91
C ILE A 59 -7.92 19.96 -18.03
N TRP A 60 -8.96 19.27 -18.52
CA TRP A 60 -9.85 19.82 -19.54
C TRP A 60 -10.61 21.06 -19.06
N ILE A 61 -11.04 21.07 -17.80
CA ILE A 61 -11.66 22.25 -17.18
C ILE A 61 -10.65 23.40 -17.13
N TRP A 62 -9.40 23.11 -16.75
CA TRP A 62 -8.34 24.09 -16.72
C TRP A 62 -8.04 24.65 -18.12
N ILE A 63 -7.91 23.81 -19.17
CA ILE A 63 -7.71 24.23 -20.56
C ILE A 63 -8.85 25.16 -21.04
N ALA A 64 -10.10 24.78 -20.73
CA ALA A 64 -11.27 25.58 -21.10
C ALA A 64 -11.31 26.93 -20.37
N SER A 65 -10.66 27.07 -19.22
CA SER A 65 -10.59 28.31 -18.46
C SER A 65 -9.38 29.17 -18.77
N PHE A 66 -8.41 28.66 -19.54
CA PHE A 66 -7.15 29.35 -19.81
C PHE A 66 -7.36 30.53 -20.77
N THR A 67 -7.03 31.73 -20.30
CA THR A 67 -7.21 33.01 -21.04
C THR A 67 -5.97 33.44 -21.83
N GLY A 68 -4.92 32.59 -21.84
CA GLY A 68 -3.62 32.92 -22.44
C GLY A 68 -2.63 33.60 -21.46
N SER A 69 -3.06 33.90 -20.24
CA SER A 69 -2.23 34.48 -19.19
C SER A 69 -2.10 33.52 -18.01
N TRP A 70 -0.88 33.36 -17.48
CA TRP A 70 -0.58 32.56 -16.30
C TRP A 70 -1.03 33.20 -14.97
N THR A 71 -1.36 34.49 -15.03
CA THR A 71 -1.74 35.26 -13.83
C THR A 71 -3.23 35.54 -13.73
N GLU A 72 -3.98 35.31 -14.81
CA GLU A 72 -5.43 35.53 -14.84
C GLU A 72 -6.19 34.22 -14.80
N TYR A 73 -6.74 33.89 -13.61
CA TYR A 73 -7.63 32.77 -13.43
C TYR A 73 -9.08 33.23 -13.31
N ASN A 74 -9.97 32.50 -13.95
CA ASN A 74 -11.38 32.64 -13.67
C ASN A 74 -11.69 32.26 -12.21
N ASN A 75 -12.45 33.09 -11.50
CA ASN A 75 -12.75 32.92 -10.07
C ASN A 75 -13.43 31.58 -9.73
N TRP A 76 -14.02 30.89 -10.70
CA TRP A 76 -14.68 29.61 -10.51
C TRP A 76 -13.69 28.41 -10.53
N VAL A 77 -12.51 28.53 -11.12
CA VAL A 77 -11.53 27.44 -11.23
C VAL A 77 -11.13 26.87 -9.86
N PRO A 78 -10.72 27.67 -8.86
CA PRO A 78 -10.38 27.15 -7.55
C PRO A 78 -11.52 26.39 -6.86
N CYS A 79 -12.78 26.77 -7.15
CA CYS A 79 -13.95 26.10 -6.60
C CYS A 79 -14.10 24.70 -7.18
N PHE A 80 -13.96 24.55 -8.49
CA PHE A 80 -13.97 23.24 -9.16
C PHE A 80 -12.79 22.38 -8.74
N ASP A 81 -11.60 22.99 -8.60
CA ASP A 81 -10.40 22.27 -8.14
C ASP A 81 -10.63 21.64 -6.76
N ILE A 82 -11.20 22.35 -5.80
CA ILE A 82 -11.52 21.81 -4.46
C ILE A 82 -12.47 20.62 -4.58
N ILE A 83 -13.53 20.73 -5.38
CA ILE A 83 -14.52 19.65 -5.57
C ILE A 83 -13.88 18.43 -6.22
N LEU A 84 -13.11 18.62 -7.30
CA LEU A 84 -12.48 17.54 -8.05
C LEU A 84 -11.37 16.87 -7.23
N PHE A 85 -10.54 17.64 -6.52
CA PHE A 85 -9.52 17.10 -5.63
C PHE A 85 -10.13 16.30 -4.47
N TYR A 86 -11.29 16.72 -3.96
CA TYR A 86 -12.02 15.93 -2.97
C TYR A 86 -12.46 14.59 -3.55
N LEU A 87 -13.07 14.57 -4.73
CA LEU A 87 -13.50 13.34 -5.41
C LEU A 87 -12.32 12.43 -5.78
N MET A 88 -11.23 12.99 -6.32
CA MET A 88 -9.99 12.24 -6.59
C MET A 88 -9.47 11.58 -5.31
N SER A 89 -9.43 12.34 -4.21
CA SER A 89 -8.94 11.83 -2.92
C SER A 89 -9.80 10.68 -2.38
N ILE A 90 -11.13 10.73 -2.55
CA ILE A 90 -12.00 9.59 -2.25
C ILE A 90 -11.64 8.39 -3.11
N CYS A 91 -11.52 8.58 -4.43
CA CYS A 91 -11.24 7.50 -5.37
C CYS A 91 -9.90 6.80 -5.05
N PHE A 92 -8.83 7.57 -4.90
CA PHE A 92 -7.49 7.03 -4.58
C PHE A 92 -7.44 6.39 -3.19
N SER A 93 -7.95 7.08 -2.15
CA SER A 93 -7.93 6.57 -0.79
C SER A 93 -8.78 5.32 -0.62
N PHE A 94 -10.00 5.30 -1.16
CA PHE A 94 -10.88 4.13 -1.08
C PHE A 94 -10.31 2.96 -1.88
N SER A 95 -9.70 3.23 -3.04
CA SER A 95 -9.03 2.20 -3.83
C SER A 95 -7.89 1.56 -3.03
N LEU A 96 -6.90 2.35 -2.60
CA LEU A 96 -5.71 1.83 -1.92
C LEU A 96 -6.04 1.18 -0.58
N SER A 97 -6.93 1.81 0.23
CA SER A 97 -7.29 1.27 1.54
C SER A 97 -8.13 -0.01 1.46
N SER A 98 -9.00 -0.16 0.44
CA SER A 98 -9.80 -1.37 0.27
C SER A 98 -8.98 -2.58 -0.20
N LEU A 99 -7.81 -2.36 -0.81
CA LEU A 99 -6.86 -3.43 -1.12
C LEU A 99 -6.15 -3.98 0.13
N LEU A 100 -6.08 -3.18 1.21
CA LEU A 100 -5.55 -3.59 2.51
C LEU A 100 -6.63 -4.21 3.40
N ASP A 101 -7.82 -3.59 3.43
CA ASP A 101 -8.95 -3.99 4.27
C ASP A 101 -10.22 -4.07 3.40
N PRO A 102 -10.73 -5.29 3.09
CA PRO A 102 -11.94 -5.47 2.28
C PRO A 102 -13.18 -4.76 2.84
N HIS A 103 -13.24 -4.57 4.16
CA HIS A 103 -14.35 -3.90 4.86
C HIS A 103 -14.17 -2.38 4.99
N TYR A 104 -13.08 -1.83 4.44
CA TYR A 104 -12.83 -0.38 4.50
C TYR A 104 -14.01 0.44 3.98
N ILE A 105 -14.63 0.02 2.87
CA ILE A 105 -15.77 0.71 2.26
C ILE A 105 -17.09 0.24 2.90
N SER A 106 -17.47 0.86 4.02
CA SER A 106 -18.71 0.58 4.72
C SER A 106 -19.79 1.63 4.42
N ARG A 107 -21.09 1.25 4.54
CA ARG A 107 -22.23 2.19 4.36
C ARG A 107 -22.15 3.39 5.32
N LYS A 108 -21.69 3.17 6.56
CA LYS A 108 -21.51 4.23 7.56
C LYS A 108 -20.45 5.24 7.12
N ARG A 109 -19.29 4.75 6.65
CA ARG A 109 -18.19 5.60 6.18
C ARG A 109 -18.57 6.35 4.91
N CYS A 110 -19.18 5.68 3.94
CA CYS A 110 -19.65 6.32 2.72
C CYS A 110 -20.63 7.46 3.00
N ARG A 111 -21.62 7.26 3.91
CA ARG A 111 -22.55 8.31 4.31
C ARG A 111 -21.84 9.49 4.97
N ALA A 112 -20.94 9.23 5.91
CA ALA A 112 -20.20 10.30 6.59
C ALA A 112 -19.36 11.14 5.61
N ILE A 113 -18.67 10.49 4.65
CA ILE A 113 -17.89 11.19 3.63
C ILE A 113 -18.80 11.93 2.63
N ALA A 114 -19.95 11.36 2.25
CA ALA A 114 -20.91 12.04 1.39
C ALA A 114 -21.45 13.34 2.03
N VAL A 115 -21.78 13.33 3.32
CA VAL A 115 -22.21 14.55 4.03
C VAL A 115 -21.09 15.59 4.03
N LYS A 116 -19.86 15.21 4.35
CA LYS A 116 -18.71 16.13 4.35
C LYS A 116 -18.44 16.69 2.97
N PHE A 117 -18.48 15.83 1.94
CA PHE A 117 -18.34 16.25 0.54
C PHE A 117 -19.41 17.26 0.14
N THR A 118 -20.70 16.98 0.47
CA THR A 118 -21.80 17.88 0.14
C THR A 118 -21.62 19.24 0.80
N LEU A 119 -21.18 19.31 2.07
CA LEU A 119 -20.89 20.56 2.74
C LEU A 119 -19.72 21.31 2.08
N THR A 120 -18.62 20.62 1.79
CA THR A 120 -17.46 21.21 1.12
C THR A 120 -17.83 21.75 -0.26
N ALA A 121 -18.55 20.97 -1.06
CA ALA A 121 -19.01 21.37 -2.40
C ALA A 121 -20.00 22.54 -2.32
N PHE A 122 -20.90 22.57 -1.33
CA PHE A 122 -21.83 23.66 -1.12
C PHE A 122 -21.09 25.00 -0.89
N PHE A 123 -20.11 25.04 0.01
CA PHE A 123 -19.32 26.26 0.24
C PHE A 123 -18.49 26.66 -0.97
N ALA A 124 -17.90 25.68 -1.70
CA ALA A 124 -17.15 25.95 -2.92
C ALA A 124 -18.06 26.55 -4.02
N LEU A 125 -19.26 25.99 -4.21
CA LEU A 125 -20.20 26.47 -5.24
C LEU A 125 -20.80 27.85 -4.90
N ILE A 126 -21.13 28.10 -3.63
CA ILE A 126 -21.62 29.42 -3.22
C ILE A 126 -20.54 30.49 -3.40
N ALA A 127 -19.27 30.17 -3.19
CA ALA A 127 -18.15 31.08 -3.43
C ALA A 127 -18.05 31.55 -4.90
N MET A 128 -18.68 30.83 -5.86
CA MET A 128 -18.73 31.24 -7.27
C MET A 128 -19.78 32.31 -7.57
N THR A 129 -20.72 32.54 -6.67
CA THR A 129 -21.84 33.45 -6.92
C THR A 129 -21.43 34.91 -6.80
N ASP A 130 -21.78 35.75 -7.78
CA ASP A 130 -21.49 37.19 -7.75
C ASP A 130 -22.16 37.89 -6.55
N ALA A 131 -23.31 37.38 -6.12
CA ALA A 131 -24.04 37.90 -4.96
C ALA A 131 -23.23 37.87 -3.65
N LEU A 132 -22.28 36.95 -3.53
CA LEU A 132 -21.44 36.76 -2.35
C LEU A 132 -19.94 37.04 -2.60
N LYS A 133 -19.62 37.82 -3.65
CA LYS A 133 -18.24 38.15 -4.05
C LYS A 133 -17.40 38.70 -2.89
N ALA A 134 -17.99 39.51 -2.00
CA ALA A 134 -17.31 40.03 -0.80
C ALA A 134 -16.91 38.93 0.20
N TYR A 135 -17.59 37.78 0.19
CA TYR A 135 -17.35 36.63 1.08
C TYR A 135 -16.66 35.45 0.37
N GLN A 136 -16.23 35.61 -0.87
CA GLN A 136 -15.62 34.53 -1.67
C GLN A 136 -14.43 33.90 -0.97
N LEU A 137 -13.48 34.69 -0.47
CA LEU A 137 -12.30 34.16 0.21
C LEU A 137 -12.63 33.38 1.49
N PRO A 138 -13.46 33.89 2.43
CA PRO A 138 -13.91 33.11 3.58
C PRO A 138 -14.59 31.78 3.20
N LEU A 139 -15.46 31.77 2.20
CA LEU A 139 -16.17 30.57 1.75
C LEU A 139 -15.21 29.53 1.15
N LEU A 140 -14.24 29.97 0.33
CA LEU A 140 -13.18 29.08 -0.17
C LEU A 140 -12.31 28.53 0.94
N LEU A 141 -11.96 29.30 1.95
CA LEU A 141 -11.19 28.83 3.10
C LEU A 141 -11.95 27.77 3.89
N ILE A 142 -13.28 27.90 4.05
CA ILE A 142 -14.13 26.88 4.68
C ILE A 142 -14.13 25.59 3.82
N ALA A 143 -14.30 25.71 2.52
CA ALA A 143 -14.27 24.58 1.61
C ALA A 143 -12.90 23.88 1.61
N LEU A 144 -11.80 24.65 1.61
CA LEU A 144 -10.45 24.15 1.73
C LEU A 144 -10.21 23.42 3.06
N ALA A 145 -10.72 23.96 4.17
CA ALA A 145 -10.64 23.31 5.48
C ALA A 145 -11.36 21.95 5.48
N GLY A 146 -12.52 21.84 4.80
CA GLY A 146 -13.23 20.57 4.62
C GLY A 146 -12.43 19.55 3.79
N LEU A 147 -11.73 19.99 2.74
CA LEU A 147 -10.83 19.16 1.97
C LEU A 147 -9.63 18.68 2.83
N LEU A 148 -8.99 19.58 3.57
CA LEU A 148 -7.85 19.25 4.42
C LEU A 148 -8.22 18.28 5.55
N GLU A 149 -9.38 18.47 6.20
CA GLU A 149 -9.89 17.54 7.22
C GLU A 149 -10.04 16.13 6.65
N MET A 150 -10.61 16.01 5.43
CA MET A 150 -10.77 14.75 4.75
C MET A 150 -9.41 14.11 4.42
N LEU A 151 -8.43 14.87 3.90
CA LEU A 151 -7.09 14.37 3.58
C LEU A 151 -6.36 13.85 4.84
N ILE A 152 -6.40 14.59 5.94
CA ILE A 152 -5.82 14.17 7.22
C ILE A 152 -6.47 12.88 7.71
N GLY A 153 -7.80 12.79 7.64
CA GLY A 153 -8.54 11.59 7.97
C GLY A 153 -8.12 10.38 7.14
N HIS A 154 -7.92 10.56 5.83
CA HIS A 154 -7.46 9.49 4.94
C HIS A 154 -6.03 9.04 5.26
N ILE A 155 -5.11 9.96 5.55
CA ILE A 155 -3.74 9.62 5.98
C ILE A 155 -3.79 8.75 7.23
N TYR A 156 -4.54 9.17 8.23
CA TYR A 156 -4.68 8.43 9.49
C TYR A 156 -5.23 7.01 9.27
N TYR A 157 -6.36 6.89 8.56
CA TYR A 157 -7.00 5.59 8.35
C TYR A 157 -6.18 4.68 7.44
N PHE A 158 -5.55 5.20 6.39
CA PHE A 158 -4.67 4.40 5.53
C PHE A 158 -3.50 3.83 6.32
N ASN A 159 -2.78 4.66 7.10
CA ASN A 159 -1.67 4.18 7.92
C ASN A 159 -2.12 3.12 8.93
N LYS A 160 -3.29 3.29 9.55
CA LYS A 160 -3.87 2.29 10.46
C LYS A 160 -4.14 0.96 9.74
N CYS A 161 -4.76 1.00 8.55
CA CYS A 161 -4.99 -0.20 7.73
C CYS A 161 -3.67 -0.85 7.32
N TYR A 162 -2.69 -0.06 6.87
CA TYR A 162 -1.39 -0.56 6.44
C TYR A 162 -0.65 -1.30 7.57
N LEU A 163 -0.56 -0.69 8.75
CA LEU A 163 0.09 -1.32 9.92
C LEU A 163 -0.62 -2.60 10.34
N ARG A 164 -1.97 -2.60 10.34
CA ARG A 164 -2.77 -3.79 10.65
C ARG A 164 -2.52 -4.92 9.65
N SER A 165 -2.54 -4.63 8.34
CA SER A 165 -2.31 -5.63 7.30
C SER A 165 -0.88 -6.16 7.32
N ASN A 166 0.11 -5.29 7.58
CA ASN A 166 1.50 -5.73 7.72
C ASN A 166 1.67 -6.71 8.90
N ALA A 167 1.09 -6.38 10.07
CA ALA A 167 1.13 -7.26 11.23
C ALA A 167 0.40 -8.60 10.99
N LEU A 168 -0.70 -8.58 10.22
CA LEU A 168 -1.39 -9.82 9.82
C LEU A 168 -0.49 -10.71 8.96
N PHE A 169 0.18 -10.14 7.97
CA PHE A 169 1.04 -10.91 7.08
C PHE A 169 2.26 -11.49 7.80
N GLU A 170 2.85 -10.73 8.74
CA GLU A 170 3.93 -11.21 9.59
C GLU A 170 3.50 -12.36 10.53
N ASN A 171 2.22 -12.41 10.91
CA ASN A 171 1.69 -13.51 11.72
C ASN A 171 1.20 -14.70 10.89
N TYR A 172 0.93 -14.52 9.60
CA TYR A 172 0.37 -15.57 8.76
C TYR A 172 1.40 -16.29 7.89
N PHE A 173 2.31 -15.54 7.25
CA PHE A 173 3.30 -16.10 6.32
C PHE A 173 4.67 -16.29 6.97
N SER A 174 5.37 -17.37 6.60
CA SER A 174 6.74 -17.66 7.05
C SER A 174 7.81 -16.77 6.37
N ASN A 175 7.48 -16.13 5.24
CA ASN A 175 8.34 -15.21 4.53
C ASN A 175 7.76 -13.79 4.58
N GLU A 176 8.63 -12.79 4.39
CA GLU A 176 8.19 -11.41 4.31
C GLU A 176 7.29 -11.18 3.09
N LYS A 177 5.99 -11.05 3.32
CA LYS A 177 5.01 -10.65 2.30
C LYS A 177 4.71 -9.14 2.33
N SER A 178 5.30 -8.39 3.25
CA SER A 178 5.13 -6.94 3.38
C SER A 178 5.56 -6.17 2.12
N HIS A 179 6.51 -6.70 1.35
CA HIS A 179 6.94 -6.08 0.09
C HIS A 179 5.81 -6.01 -0.96
N PHE A 180 4.85 -6.97 -0.93
CA PHE A 180 3.70 -6.96 -1.84
C PHE A 180 2.71 -5.83 -1.57
N ILE A 181 2.68 -5.27 -0.36
CA ILE A 181 1.84 -4.12 -0.02
C ILE A 181 2.59 -2.79 0.07
N ARG A 182 3.93 -2.81 -0.04
CA ARG A 182 4.77 -1.59 0.06
C ARG A 182 4.41 -0.56 -1.01
N TRP A 183 4.08 -1.01 -2.21
CA TRP A 183 3.67 -0.12 -3.30
C TRP A 183 2.40 0.68 -2.97
N LEU A 184 1.49 0.14 -2.16
CA LEU A 184 0.30 0.86 -1.70
C LEU A 184 0.69 2.07 -0.86
N LYS A 185 1.67 1.90 0.05
CA LYS A 185 2.21 3.00 0.85
C LYS A 185 2.92 4.04 -0.02
N VAL A 186 3.73 3.60 -0.99
CA VAL A 186 4.41 4.50 -1.94
C VAL A 186 3.36 5.26 -2.76
N SER A 187 2.37 4.59 -3.35
CA SER A 187 1.29 5.21 -4.12
C SER A 187 0.50 6.23 -3.31
N HIS A 188 0.23 5.93 -2.03
CA HIS A 188 -0.43 6.85 -1.12
C HIS A 188 0.35 8.15 -0.95
N TRP A 189 1.66 8.08 -0.67
CA TRP A 189 2.50 9.27 -0.52
C TRP A 189 2.75 10.00 -1.85
N LEU A 190 2.86 9.29 -2.97
CA LEU A 190 2.92 9.92 -4.29
C LEU A 190 1.65 10.73 -4.58
N PHE A 191 0.47 10.22 -4.21
CA PHE A 191 -0.77 10.97 -4.38
C PHE A 191 -0.77 12.28 -3.58
N TYR A 192 -0.33 12.28 -2.32
CA TYR A 192 -0.21 13.52 -1.53
C TYR A 192 0.87 14.47 -2.07
N GLY A 193 1.97 13.91 -2.58
CA GLY A 193 2.99 14.69 -3.30
C GLY A 193 2.41 15.43 -4.50
N MET A 194 1.53 14.79 -5.28
CA MET A 194 0.79 15.43 -6.38
C MET A 194 -0.04 16.60 -5.89
N LEU A 195 -0.79 16.45 -4.79
CA LEU A 195 -1.62 17.54 -4.25
C LEU A 195 -0.77 18.73 -3.79
N ILE A 196 0.36 18.49 -3.11
CA ILE A 196 1.28 19.53 -2.66
C ILE A 196 1.90 20.26 -3.86
N LEU A 197 2.40 19.52 -4.84
CA LEU A 197 2.96 20.11 -6.07
C LEU A 197 1.90 20.87 -6.86
N GLY A 198 0.65 20.37 -6.88
CA GLY A 198 -0.49 21.07 -7.49
C GLY A 198 -0.74 22.43 -6.85
N VAL A 199 -0.71 22.54 -5.53
CA VAL A 199 -0.84 23.83 -4.83
C VAL A 199 0.33 24.76 -5.15
N ILE A 200 1.56 24.25 -5.16
CA ILE A 200 2.76 25.03 -5.51
C ILE A 200 2.66 25.54 -6.97
N SER A 201 2.12 24.72 -7.87
CA SER A 201 2.03 25.05 -9.30
C SER A 201 1.10 26.22 -9.62
N ILE A 202 0.12 26.52 -8.76
CA ILE A 202 -0.91 27.57 -8.98
C ILE A 202 -0.29 28.94 -9.28
N ARG A 203 0.82 29.29 -8.62
CA ARG A 203 1.52 30.58 -8.81
C ARG A 203 2.95 30.43 -9.34
N SER A 204 3.31 29.22 -9.76
CA SER A 204 4.64 28.92 -10.29
C SER A 204 4.67 29.06 -11.80
N GLY A 205 5.85 29.38 -12.35
CA GLY A 205 6.05 29.47 -13.80
C GLY A 205 5.92 28.10 -14.50
N ALA A 206 5.98 28.12 -15.82
CA ALA A 206 5.79 26.97 -16.69
C ALA A 206 6.63 25.74 -16.30
N LEU A 207 7.87 25.93 -15.85
CA LEU A 207 8.77 24.81 -15.47
C LEU A 207 8.18 23.91 -14.39
N ILE A 208 7.64 24.47 -13.32
CA ILE A 208 7.07 23.67 -12.21
C ILE A 208 5.80 22.95 -12.70
N ASN A 209 5.00 23.59 -13.54
CA ASN A 209 3.83 22.96 -14.14
C ASN A 209 4.21 21.79 -15.07
N TRP A 210 5.29 21.90 -15.86
CA TRP A 210 5.83 20.79 -16.64
C TRP A 210 6.28 19.63 -15.77
N LEU A 211 7.03 19.92 -14.70
CA LEU A 211 7.50 18.91 -13.74
C LEU A 211 6.31 18.21 -13.06
N LEU A 212 5.26 18.93 -12.72
CA LEU A 212 4.02 18.36 -12.18
C LEU A 212 3.39 17.35 -13.15
N GLN A 213 3.30 17.67 -14.44
CA GLN A 213 2.70 16.77 -15.44
C GLN A 213 3.51 15.46 -15.54
N PHE A 214 4.84 15.52 -15.63
CA PHE A 214 5.68 14.33 -15.65
C PHE A 214 5.57 13.52 -14.36
N TYR A 215 5.51 14.19 -13.21
CA TYR A 215 5.31 13.53 -11.92
C TYR A 215 3.99 12.75 -11.90
N VAL A 216 2.90 13.36 -12.33
CA VAL A 216 1.57 12.72 -12.32
C VAL A 216 1.50 11.57 -13.32
N VAL A 217 2.11 11.70 -14.51
CA VAL A 217 2.24 10.57 -15.46
C VAL A 217 3.00 9.41 -14.82
N GLY A 218 4.18 9.68 -14.25
CA GLY A 218 5.00 8.67 -13.59
C GLY A 218 4.28 7.98 -12.42
N MET A 219 3.57 8.75 -11.59
CA MET A 219 2.74 8.24 -10.50
C MET A 219 1.65 7.28 -11.02
N ASN A 220 0.89 7.67 -12.04
CA ASN A 220 -0.20 6.85 -12.57
C ASN A 220 0.33 5.59 -13.26
N LEU A 221 1.46 5.65 -13.98
CA LEU A 221 2.14 4.48 -14.52
C LEU A 221 2.62 3.53 -13.43
N TYR A 222 3.24 4.07 -12.38
CA TYR A 222 3.67 3.28 -11.21
C TYR A 222 2.48 2.55 -10.58
N ILE A 223 1.36 3.24 -10.35
CA ILE A 223 0.15 2.65 -9.79
C ILE A 223 -0.42 1.57 -10.71
N LEU A 224 -0.51 1.81 -12.03
CA LEU A 224 -1.04 0.86 -13.00
C LEU A 224 -0.23 -0.44 -13.00
N VAL A 225 1.09 -0.35 -13.12
CA VAL A 225 1.98 -1.52 -13.13
C VAL A 225 1.84 -2.33 -11.83
N ASN A 226 1.85 -1.64 -10.69
CA ASN A 226 1.79 -2.33 -9.40
C ASN A 226 0.41 -2.93 -9.10
N ILE A 227 -0.69 -2.31 -9.51
CA ILE A 227 -2.03 -2.89 -9.31
C ILE A 227 -2.25 -4.14 -10.17
N ILE A 228 -1.65 -4.18 -11.38
CA ILE A 228 -1.68 -5.36 -12.24
C ILE A 228 -0.87 -6.50 -11.60
N ASN A 229 0.37 -6.23 -11.18
CA ASN A 229 1.22 -7.23 -10.52
C ASN A 229 0.63 -7.72 -9.18
N TYR A 230 -0.07 -6.84 -8.46
CA TYR A 230 -0.72 -7.19 -7.20
C TYR A 230 -1.91 -8.14 -7.38
N ALA A 231 -2.53 -8.14 -8.56
CA ALA A 231 -3.66 -9.02 -8.85
C ALA A 231 -3.28 -10.51 -8.71
N ASP A 232 -2.07 -10.90 -9.10
CA ASP A 232 -1.61 -12.29 -9.06
C ASP A 232 -1.43 -12.79 -7.62
N GLU A 233 -1.02 -11.91 -6.70
CA GLU A 233 -0.81 -12.25 -5.28
C GLU A 233 -2.04 -11.98 -4.40
N TYR A 234 -3.06 -11.27 -4.94
CA TYR A 234 -4.19 -10.77 -4.15
C TYR A 234 -4.96 -11.86 -3.42
N GLU A 235 -5.22 -12.99 -4.08
CA GLU A 235 -5.95 -14.11 -3.47
C GLU A 235 -5.18 -14.71 -2.29
N THR A 236 -3.87 -14.91 -2.47
CA THR A 236 -2.99 -15.45 -1.43
C THR A 236 -2.96 -14.52 -0.20
N LEU A 237 -2.85 -13.20 -0.43
CA LEU A 237 -2.83 -12.23 0.66
C LEU A 237 -4.19 -12.11 1.37
N MET A 238 -5.29 -12.29 0.64
CA MET A 238 -6.64 -12.20 1.23
C MET A 238 -7.00 -13.41 2.11
N LYS A 239 -6.36 -14.57 1.95
CA LYS A 239 -6.52 -15.70 2.87
C LYS A 239 -6.22 -15.29 4.31
N ALA A 240 -5.12 -14.56 4.54
CA ALA A 240 -4.79 -14.05 5.87
C ALA A 240 -5.86 -13.13 6.49
N ASN A 241 -6.66 -12.43 5.66
CA ASN A 241 -7.75 -11.56 6.14
C ASN A 241 -9.03 -12.35 6.43
N VAL A 242 -9.40 -13.33 5.58
CA VAL A 242 -10.63 -14.13 5.74
C VAL A 242 -10.60 -14.93 7.03
N ASP A 243 -9.50 -15.58 7.28
CA ASP A 243 -9.32 -16.43 8.45
C ASP A 243 -9.45 -15.67 9.77
N LYS A 244 -9.02 -14.40 9.79
CA LYS A 244 -9.18 -13.54 10.96
C LYS A 244 -10.65 -13.23 11.28
N GLU A 245 -11.47 -13.05 10.25
CA GLU A 245 -12.91 -12.79 10.45
C GLU A 245 -13.66 -14.00 11.01
N GLU A 246 -13.24 -15.20 10.63
CA GLU A 246 -13.78 -16.44 11.20
C GLU A 246 -13.40 -16.57 12.67
N GLU A 247 -12.17 -16.19 13.05
CA GLU A 247 -11.73 -16.19 14.45
C GLU A 247 -12.48 -15.15 15.30
N GLU A 248 -12.64 -13.92 14.81
CA GLU A 248 -13.40 -12.87 15.50
C GLU A 248 -14.88 -13.27 15.70
N LYS A 249 -15.46 -14.07 14.78
CA LYS A 249 -16.84 -14.58 14.87
C LYS A 249 -16.98 -15.76 15.84
N MET A 250 -15.95 -16.58 16.01
CA MET A 250 -15.97 -17.70 16.95
C MET A 250 -15.81 -17.29 18.43
N GLY A 251 -15.59 -16.01 18.68
CA GLY A 251 -15.44 -15.42 20.01
C GLY A 251 -14.04 -15.63 20.59
N GLU A 252 -13.57 -14.64 21.34
CA GLU A 252 -12.33 -14.65 22.11
C GLU A 252 -12.38 -15.67 23.26
N ALA A 253 -12.42 -16.97 22.96
CA ALA A 253 -12.01 -17.95 23.93
C ALA A 253 -10.49 -17.81 24.07
N SER A 254 -10.07 -16.99 25.04
CA SER A 254 -8.66 -16.92 25.44
C SER A 254 -8.12 -18.34 25.58
N PRO A 255 -7.00 -18.69 24.89
CA PRO A 255 -6.49 -20.06 24.93
C PRO A 255 -6.27 -20.48 26.39
N LYS A 256 -6.85 -21.61 26.78
CA LYS A 256 -6.60 -22.13 28.12
C LYS A 256 -5.11 -22.44 28.27
N LYS A 257 -4.45 -21.88 29.27
CA LYS A 257 -3.00 -22.04 29.51
C LYS A 257 -2.55 -23.53 29.47
N ALA A 258 -3.37 -24.42 29.99
CA ALA A 258 -3.13 -25.88 29.94
C ALA A 258 -3.04 -26.40 28.47
N PHE A 259 -3.79 -25.85 27.52
CA PHE A 259 -3.72 -26.28 26.12
C PHE A 259 -2.45 -25.75 25.44
N ILE A 260 -2.04 -24.53 25.74
CA ILE A 260 -0.79 -23.94 25.23
C ILE A 260 0.42 -24.79 25.63
N GLU A 261 0.45 -25.31 26.87
CA GLU A 261 1.52 -26.21 27.34
C GLU A 261 1.58 -27.53 26.56
N THR A 262 0.46 -28.03 26.04
CA THR A 262 0.47 -29.25 25.20
C THR A 262 1.11 -29.05 23.83
N LEU A 263 1.23 -27.78 23.35
CA LEU A 263 1.86 -27.46 22.07
C LEU A 263 3.41 -27.57 22.16
N ARG A 264 4.02 -27.31 23.31
CA ARG A 264 5.48 -27.29 23.46
C ARG A 264 6.16 -28.55 22.95
N PRO A 265 5.80 -29.79 23.38
CA PRO A 265 6.43 -30.99 22.85
C PRO A 265 6.17 -31.22 21.36
N ARG A 266 4.96 -30.90 20.87
CA ARG A 266 4.60 -31.05 19.46
C ARG A 266 5.40 -30.09 18.56
N VAL A 267 5.58 -28.84 18.97
CA VAL A 267 6.40 -27.85 18.26
C VAL A 267 7.88 -28.27 18.28
N ALA A 268 8.39 -28.78 19.39
CA ALA A 268 9.76 -29.30 19.50
C ALA A 268 9.99 -30.47 18.52
N GLU A 269 9.10 -31.44 18.47
CA GLU A 269 9.15 -32.56 17.53
C GLU A 269 9.10 -32.10 16.09
N TRP A 270 8.15 -31.23 15.76
CA TRP A 270 8.04 -30.65 14.42
C TRP A 270 9.29 -29.89 13.97
N THR A 271 9.97 -29.20 14.90
CA THR A 271 11.21 -28.47 14.60
C THR A 271 12.32 -29.42 14.14
N LEU A 272 12.35 -30.66 14.67
CA LEU A 272 13.32 -31.69 14.26
C LEU A 272 13.07 -32.18 12.81
N GLU A 273 11.82 -32.14 12.34
CA GLU A 273 11.47 -32.54 10.96
C GLU A 273 11.95 -31.54 9.90
N LYS A 274 12.34 -30.31 10.29
CA LYS A 274 12.80 -29.23 9.41
C LYS A 274 11.79 -28.85 8.33
N SER A 275 10.49 -29.08 8.56
CA SER A 275 9.43 -28.71 7.61
C SER A 275 9.33 -27.19 7.36
N TYR A 276 9.89 -26.38 8.24
CA TYR A 276 9.98 -24.92 8.12
C TYR A 276 10.91 -24.44 6.97
N LEU A 277 11.71 -25.36 6.40
CA LEU A 277 12.58 -25.04 5.24
C LEU A 277 11.80 -24.90 3.94
N LYS A 278 10.52 -25.24 3.88
CA LYS A 278 9.66 -25.00 2.71
C LYS A 278 9.47 -23.50 2.52
N GLU A 279 9.66 -23.01 1.28
CA GLU A 279 9.58 -21.59 0.97
C GLU A 279 8.22 -20.97 1.31
N GLN A 280 7.13 -21.59 0.86
CA GLN A 280 5.77 -21.11 1.10
C GLN A 280 5.12 -21.91 2.24
N PHE A 281 5.40 -21.50 3.47
CA PHE A 281 4.87 -22.12 4.66
C PHE A 281 4.07 -21.11 5.49
N THR A 282 2.86 -21.48 5.89
CA THR A 282 1.94 -20.61 6.63
C THR A 282 1.69 -21.11 8.04
N ILE A 283 1.16 -20.25 8.91
CA ILE A 283 0.76 -20.65 10.27
C ILE A 283 -0.38 -21.68 10.23
N ASP A 284 -1.25 -21.65 9.20
CA ASP A 284 -2.32 -22.63 9.02
C ASP A 284 -1.77 -24.03 8.70
N ASP A 285 -0.71 -24.11 7.87
CA ASP A 285 -0.03 -25.37 7.58
C ASP A 285 0.50 -25.99 8.87
N LEU A 286 1.11 -25.17 9.74
CA LEU A 286 1.61 -25.62 11.02
C LEU A 286 0.49 -25.97 12.00
N ALA A 287 -0.53 -25.15 12.09
CA ALA A 287 -1.66 -25.39 12.98
C ALA A 287 -2.37 -26.71 12.64
N THR A 288 -2.59 -26.95 11.33
CA THR A 288 -3.16 -28.23 10.85
C THR A 288 -2.27 -29.41 11.23
N LYS A 289 -0.96 -29.29 11.04
CA LYS A 289 0.00 -30.35 11.34
C LYS A 289 0.09 -30.65 12.83
N LEU A 290 -0.07 -29.63 13.68
CA LEU A 290 -0.02 -29.78 15.15
C LEU A 290 -1.41 -30.04 15.77
N TYR A 291 -2.45 -30.26 14.96
CA TYR A 291 -3.83 -30.47 15.43
C TYR A 291 -4.32 -29.38 16.38
N THR A 292 -4.10 -28.12 15.98
CA THR A 292 -4.49 -26.91 16.71
C THR A 292 -5.07 -25.87 15.74
N ASN A 293 -5.42 -24.71 16.26
CA ASN A 293 -5.77 -23.56 15.42
C ASN A 293 -4.66 -22.49 15.48
N LYS A 294 -4.66 -21.59 14.49
CA LYS A 294 -3.65 -20.54 14.36
C LYS A 294 -3.63 -19.54 15.53
N THR A 295 -4.78 -19.30 16.19
CA THR A 295 -4.86 -18.40 17.35
C THR A 295 -4.08 -18.96 18.53
N TYR A 296 -4.29 -20.23 18.86
CA TYR A 296 -3.52 -20.90 19.90
C TYR A 296 -2.04 -20.97 19.57
N LEU A 297 -1.72 -21.29 18.31
CA LEU A 297 -0.33 -21.39 17.86
C LEU A 297 0.38 -20.02 17.86
N SER A 298 -0.28 -18.97 17.38
CA SER A 298 0.27 -17.60 17.39
C SER A 298 0.50 -17.11 18.83
N THR A 299 -0.44 -17.39 19.74
CA THR A 299 -0.31 -17.06 21.15
C THR A 299 0.86 -17.83 21.78
N PHE A 300 0.97 -19.14 21.53
CA PHE A 300 2.09 -19.97 22.00
C PHE A 300 3.44 -19.41 21.52
N ILE A 301 3.58 -19.13 20.21
CA ILE A 301 4.83 -18.59 19.65
C ILE A 301 5.21 -17.26 20.31
N LYS A 302 4.23 -16.39 20.54
CA LYS A 302 4.45 -15.10 21.18
C LYS A 302 4.84 -15.23 22.66
N GLU A 303 4.19 -16.14 23.40
CA GLU A 303 4.48 -16.35 24.83
C GLU A 303 5.81 -17.09 25.05
N GLU A 304 6.12 -18.10 24.23
CA GLU A 304 7.30 -18.94 24.39
C GLU A 304 8.56 -18.30 23.82
N PHE A 305 8.47 -17.66 22.64
CA PHE A 305 9.64 -17.13 21.91
C PHE A 305 9.70 -15.61 21.86
N GLY A 306 8.65 -14.89 22.30
CA GLY A 306 8.58 -13.42 22.21
C GLY A 306 8.50 -12.85 20.78
N MET A 307 8.18 -13.70 19.79
CA MET A 307 8.23 -13.40 18.36
C MET A 307 6.86 -13.56 17.68
N ASN A 308 6.68 -12.95 16.50
CA ASN A 308 5.61 -13.34 15.57
C ASN A 308 6.02 -14.58 14.76
N PHE A 309 5.07 -15.19 14.05
CA PHE A 309 5.30 -16.42 13.30
C PHE A 309 6.42 -16.28 12.25
N SER A 310 6.42 -15.20 11.45
CA SER A 310 7.44 -14.97 10.43
C SER A 310 8.85 -14.86 11.03
N SER A 311 8.98 -14.09 12.12
CA SER A 311 10.26 -13.90 12.81
C SER A 311 10.77 -15.20 13.44
N TRP A 312 9.86 -15.99 14.01
CA TRP A 312 10.21 -17.28 14.61
C TRP A 312 10.68 -18.28 13.52
N ILE A 313 9.95 -18.44 12.42
CA ILE A 313 10.39 -19.29 11.30
C ILE A 313 11.72 -18.80 10.72
N ALA A 314 11.88 -17.48 10.56
CA ALA A 314 13.13 -16.89 10.07
C ALA A 314 14.31 -17.21 11.01
N SER A 315 14.13 -17.20 12.33
CA SER A 315 15.19 -17.57 13.29
C SER A 315 15.60 -19.04 13.14
N LEU A 316 14.65 -19.97 12.96
CA LEU A 316 14.94 -21.38 12.72
C LEU A 316 15.72 -21.59 11.40
N ARG A 317 15.32 -20.89 10.34
CA ARG A 317 16.01 -20.91 9.04
C ARG A 317 17.42 -20.34 9.10
N LEU A 318 17.62 -19.26 9.89
CA LEU A 318 18.96 -18.68 10.11
C LEU A 318 19.91 -19.67 10.81
N GLU A 319 19.44 -20.38 11.82
CA GLU A 319 20.27 -21.40 12.49
C GLU A 319 20.70 -22.50 11.52
N GLU A 320 19.80 -22.93 10.63
CA GLU A 320 20.16 -23.92 9.61
C GLU A 320 21.09 -23.33 8.54
N ALA A 321 20.88 -22.07 8.13
CA ALA A 321 21.79 -21.37 7.23
C ALA A 321 23.21 -21.27 7.80
N LYS A 322 23.35 -20.94 9.08
CA LYS A 322 24.66 -20.88 9.78
C LYS A 322 25.34 -22.25 9.78
N LYS A 323 24.61 -23.35 9.95
CA LYS A 323 25.16 -24.71 9.87
C LYS A 323 25.65 -25.00 8.44
N MET A 324 24.86 -24.66 7.42
CA MET A 324 25.24 -24.84 6.02
C MET A 324 26.47 -24.00 5.64
N MET A 325 26.55 -22.75 6.07
CA MET A 325 27.70 -21.87 5.84
C MET A 325 28.98 -22.42 6.49
N ARG A 326 28.89 -22.99 7.68
CA ARG A 326 30.06 -23.65 8.34
C ARG A 326 30.48 -24.92 7.63
N ALA A 327 29.53 -25.70 7.12
CA ALA A 327 29.82 -26.94 6.41
C ALA A 327 30.40 -26.68 5.00
N HIS A 328 29.89 -25.65 4.33
CA HIS A 328 30.22 -25.31 2.94
C HIS A 328 30.57 -23.82 2.78
N PRO A 329 31.76 -23.39 3.22
CA PRO A 329 32.17 -21.98 3.18
C PRO A 329 32.25 -21.38 1.76
N ASP A 330 32.43 -22.24 0.75
CA ASP A 330 32.53 -21.83 -0.67
C ASP A 330 31.16 -21.79 -1.39
N ALA A 331 30.09 -22.18 -0.69
CA ALA A 331 28.74 -22.18 -1.28
C ALA A 331 28.26 -20.76 -1.57
N LYS A 332 27.50 -20.58 -2.66
CA LYS A 332 26.89 -19.28 -2.96
C LYS A 332 25.81 -18.95 -1.95
N LEU A 333 25.88 -17.77 -1.38
CA LEU A 333 24.87 -17.28 -0.42
C LEU A 333 23.44 -17.35 -0.94
N LYS A 334 23.27 -17.17 -2.27
CA LYS A 334 21.97 -17.28 -2.91
C LYS A 334 21.40 -18.70 -2.76
N ASP A 335 22.23 -19.71 -2.99
CA ASP A 335 21.80 -21.11 -2.91
C ASP A 335 21.50 -21.51 -1.46
N ILE A 336 22.31 -21.06 -0.50
CA ILE A 336 22.04 -21.25 0.92
C ILE A 336 20.70 -20.64 1.30
N ALA A 337 20.45 -19.37 0.94
CA ALA A 337 19.20 -18.68 1.25
C ALA A 337 17.95 -19.44 0.75
N TYR A 338 17.97 -19.89 -0.49
CA TYR A 338 16.85 -20.67 -1.05
C TYR A 338 16.71 -22.05 -0.42
N ASN A 339 17.82 -22.77 -0.17
CA ASN A 339 17.80 -24.09 0.44
C ASN A 339 17.24 -24.09 1.86
N VAL A 340 17.40 -22.99 2.61
CA VAL A 340 16.80 -22.84 3.93
C VAL A 340 15.42 -22.18 3.91
N GLY A 341 14.84 -21.95 2.72
CA GLY A 341 13.44 -21.56 2.55
C GLY A 341 13.19 -20.03 2.50
N PHE A 342 14.23 -19.19 2.38
CA PHE A 342 14.00 -17.76 2.14
C PHE A 342 13.58 -17.52 0.68
N SER A 343 12.62 -16.60 0.47
CA SER A 343 12.10 -16.25 -0.85
C SER A 343 13.06 -15.39 -1.68
N SER A 344 14.05 -14.75 -1.05
CA SER A 344 15.03 -13.94 -1.75
C SER A 344 16.31 -13.73 -0.95
N LEU A 345 17.43 -13.56 -1.64
CA LEU A 345 18.73 -13.23 -1.04
C LEU A 345 18.72 -11.86 -0.30
N PRO A 346 18.10 -10.78 -0.81
CA PRO A 346 18.01 -9.53 -0.06
C PRO A 346 17.27 -9.67 1.27
N TYR A 347 16.16 -10.40 1.31
CA TYR A 347 15.42 -10.64 2.55
C TYR A 347 16.26 -11.46 3.54
N PHE A 348 16.85 -12.58 3.10
CA PHE A 348 17.80 -13.36 3.90
C PHE A 348 18.91 -12.48 4.49
N SER A 349 19.57 -11.66 3.65
CA SER A 349 20.68 -10.80 4.08
C SER A 349 20.26 -9.76 5.11
N SER A 350 19.06 -9.19 4.95
CA SER A 350 18.49 -8.23 5.91
C SER A 350 18.20 -8.87 7.26
N VAL A 351 17.56 -10.06 7.25
CA VAL A 351 17.22 -10.79 8.48
C VAL A 351 18.50 -11.27 9.19
N PHE A 352 19.46 -11.80 8.44
CA PHE A 352 20.75 -12.24 8.96
C PHE A 352 21.52 -11.09 9.62
N ALA A 353 21.65 -9.95 8.93
CA ALA A 353 22.35 -8.79 9.47
C ALA A 353 21.68 -8.21 10.71
N LYS A 354 20.34 -8.27 10.77
CA LYS A 354 19.57 -7.85 11.95
C LYS A 354 19.79 -8.78 13.15
N SER A 355 19.94 -10.10 12.91
CA SER A 355 20.16 -11.10 13.95
C SER A 355 21.61 -11.14 14.45
N GLU A 356 22.56 -11.16 13.50
CA GLU A 356 23.98 -11.44 13.81
C GLU A 356 24.83 -10.16 13.89
N GLY A 357 24.26 -8.97 13.56
CA GLY A 357 24.99 -7.70 13.55
C GLY A 357 25.94 -7.51 12.36
N VAL A 358 26.16 -8.52 11.54
CA VAL A 358 27.05 -8.51 10.37
C VAL A 358 26.36 -9.11 9.14
N THR A 359 26.82 -8.76 7.96
CA THR A 359 26.25 -9.33 6.72
C THR A 359 26.62 -10.80 6.55
N PRO A 360 25.79 -11.63 5.88
CA PRO A 360 26.12 -13.04 5.60
C PRO A 360 27.47 -13.21 4.91
N SER A 361 27.83 -12.32 3.98
CA SER A 361 29.11 -12.36 3.28
C SER A 361 30.30 -12.08 4.21
N ALA A 362 30.17 -11.14 5.13
CA ALA A 362 31.21 -10.85 6.11
C ALA A 362 31.40 -12.03 7.08
N TRP A 363 30.27 -12.61 7.53
CA TRP A 363 30.27 -13.77 8.42
C TRP A 363 30.90 -15.01 7.78
N MET A 364 30.63 -15.30 6.50
CA MET A 364 31.30 -16.39 5.76
C MET A 364 32.78 -16.18 5.62
N LYS A 365 33.25 -14.95 5.32
CA LYS A 365 34.68 -14.65 5.23
C LYS A 365 35.41 -14.86 6.56
N GLU A 366 34.77 -14.51 7.67
CA GLU A 366 35.33 -14.70 9.00
C GLU A 366 35.48 -16.19 9.34
N ILE A 367 34.50 -17.01 9.01
CA ILE A 367 34.57 -18.48 9.20
C ILE A 367 35.66 -19.10 8.32
N SER A 368 35.78 -18.70 7.08
CA SER A 368 36.83 -19.20 6.18
C SER A 368 38.22 -18.90 6.73
N ARG A 369 38.43 -17.68 7.21
CA ARG A 369 39.73 -17.29 7.82
C ARG A 369 40.07 -18.10 9.08
N ASN A 370 39.07 -18.32 9.96
CA ASN A 370 39.26 -19.11 11.19
C ASN A 370 39.45 -20.61 10.97
N LYS A 371 39.25 -21.13 9.73
CA LYS A 371 39.55 -22.52 9.35
C LYS A 371 40.96 -22.70 8.79
N GLU A 372 41.56 -21.61 8.31
CA GLU A 372 42.94 -21.61 7.76
C GLU A 372 44.01 -21.33 8.85
N GLU A 373 43.59 -20.82 10.01
CA GLU A 373 44.39 -20.72 11.24
C GLU A 373 44.28 -22.03 12.10
#